data_58c81eb93c500114a8024d2c86d868db
#
_entry.id   58c81eb93c500114a8024d2c86d868db
#
_cell.length_a   1.000
_cell.length_b   1.000
_cell.length_c   1.000
_cell.angle_alpha   90.00
_cell.angle_beta   90.00
_cell.angle_gamma   90.00
#
_symmetry.space_group_name_H-M   'P 1'
#
loop_
_entity.id
_entity.type
_entity.pdbx_description
1 polymer ?
#
loop_
_entity_poly.entity_id
_entity_poly.type
_entity_poly.pdbx_seq_one_letter_code
_entity_poly.pdbx_strand_id
1 'polypeptide(L)' 'MSFKKSEIWEWKNWKISWSLSTKSTCDNNISILLVHGFGASKKHWRHNQDFLSKVFNCYAIDLLGFGESSQPSALLNYE' A
#
# COMPACT_ATOMS: atom_id res chain seq x y z
N MET A 1 11.94 -16.67 5.01
CA MET A 1 11.65 -15.59 5.96
C MET A 1 10.85 -14.50 5.27
N SER A 2 9.84 -13.99 5.91
CA SER A 2 9.04 -12.90 5.34
C SER A 2 9.59 -11.55 5.80
N PHE A 3 9.42 -10.55 4.96
CA PHE A 3 9.82 -9.18 5.25
C PHE A 3 8.62 -8.26 5.01
N LYS A 4 8.41 -7.35 5.95
CA LYS A 4 7.28 -6.43 5.89
C LYS A 4 7.75 -5.06 6.36
N LYS A 5 7.42 -4.02 5.61
CA LYS A 5 7.72 -2.65 6.04
C LYS A 5 6.61 -1.70 5.60
N SER A 6 6.48 -0.61 6.35
CA SER A 6 5.57 0.48 6.03
C SER A 6 6.36 1.78 5.98
N GLU A 7 6.12 2.59 4.98
CA GLU A 7 6.83 3.84 4.79
C GLU A 7 5.91 4.91 4.23
N ILE A 8 6.45 6.13 4.18
CA ILE A 8 5.75 7.28 3.64
C ILE A 8 6.52 7.75 2.41
N TRP A 9 5.80 7.96 1.32
CA TRP A 9 6.33 8.55 0.08
C TRP A 9 5.73 9.94 -0.07
N GLU A 10 6.56 10.93 -0.33
CA GLU A 10 6.07 12.28 -0.60
C GLU A 10 5.86 12.47 -2.09
N TRP A 11 4.64 12.88 -2.43
CA TRP A 11 4.25 13.14 -3.82
C TRP A 11 3.52 14.47 -3.85
N LYS A 12 4.10 15.46 -4.56
CA LYS A 12 3.52 16.81 -4.72
C LYS A 12 3.08 17.40 -3.38
N ASN A 13 3.95 17.33 -2.38
CA ASN A 13 3.70 17.83 -1.02
C ASN A 13 2.66 17.03 -0.22
N TRP A 14 2.16 15.92 -0.78
CA TRP A 14 1.28 15.00 -0.06
C TRP A 14 2.08 13.81 0.43
N LYS A 15 1.69 13.29 1.58
CA LYS A 15 2.31 12.08 2.13
C LYS A 15 1.44 10.89 1.78
N ILE A 16 2.04 9.90 1.14
CA ILE A 16 1.37 8.68 0.74
C ILE A 16 1.94 7.53 1.56
N SER A 17 1.09 6.89 2.35
CA SER A 17 1.48 5.75 3.16
C SER A 17 1.38 4.48 2.32
N TRP A 18 2.41 3.62 2.40
CA TRP A 18 2.41 2.35 1.69
C TRP A 18 3.11 1.28 2.51
N SER A 19 2.85 0.04 2.18
CA SER A 19 3.51 -1.10 2.81
C SER A 19 3.96 -2.09 1.76
N LEU A 20 5.03 -2.80 2.08
CA LEU A 20 5.55 -3.89 1.25
C LEU A 20 5.59 -5.15 2.09
N SER A 21 5.17 -6.25 1.50
CA SER A 21 5.32 -7.58 2.07
C SER A 21 5.97 -8.47 1.02
N THR A 22 7.05 -9.14 1.41
CA THR A 22 7.81 -10.03 0.51
C THR A 22 8.46 -11.12 1.33
N LYS A 23 8.86 -12.20 0.67
CA LYS A 23 9.61 -13.29 1.31
C LYS A 23 10.98 -13.42 0.69
N SER A 24 11.96 -13.77 1.52
CA SER A 24 13.34 -13.89 1.07
C SER A 24 13.55 -14.97 0.00
N THR A 25 12.62 -15.93 -0.08
CA THR A 25 12.68 -16.99 -1.09
C THR A 25 12.01 -16.59 -2.39
N CYS A 26 11.41 -15.40 -2.43
CA CYS A 26 10.76 -14.90 -3.64
C CYS A 26 11.80 -14.34 -4.58
N ASP A 27 12.02 -14.99 -5.70
CA ASP A 27 12.92 -14.52 -6.76
C ASP A 27 12.17 -14.04 -8.00
N ASN A 28 10.86 -13.84 -7.83
CA ASN A 28 9.97 -13.36 -8.90
C ASN A 28 10.11 -11.85 -9.03
N ASN A 29 10.32 -11.38 -10.25
CA ASN A 29 10.45 -9.94 -10.51
C ASN A 29 9.11 -9.23 -10.66
N ILE A 30 8.01 -9.94 -10.48
CA ILE A 30 6.68 -9.36 -10.60
C ILE A 30 6.30 -8.73 -9.27
N SER A 31 5.86 -7.47 -9.33
CA SER A 31 5.32 -6.76 -8.17
C SER A 31 3.83 -6.56 -8.34
N ILE A 32 3.11 -6.66 -7.24
CA ILE A 32 1.66 -6.45 -7.20
C ILE A 32 1.39 -5.22 -6.35
N LEU A 33 0.55 -4.32 -6.83
CA LEU A 33 0.07 -3.18 -6.06
C LEU A 33 -1.41 -3.37 -5.75
N LEU A 34 -1.75 -3.41 -4.47
CA LEU A 34 -3.13 -3.53 -4.00
C LEU A 34 -3.67 -2.14 -3.67
N VAL A 35 -4.75 -1.77 -4.34
CA VAL A 35 -5.39 -0.46 -4.18
C VAL A 35 -6.77 -0.66 -3.55
N HIS A 36 -7.00 -0.02 -2.40
CA HIS A 36 -8.27 -0.16 -1.67
C HIS A 36 -9.39 0.67 -2.33
N GLY A 37 -10.62 0.38 -1.91
CA GLY A 37 -11.77 1.16 -2.35
C GLY A 37 -12.04 2.36 -1.45
N PHE A 38 -13.05 3.12 -1.80
CA PHE A 38 -13.47 4.31 -1.06
C PHE A 38 -13.84 3.94 0.37
N GLY A 39 -13.33 4.70 1.32
CA GLY A 39 -13.63 4.50 2.73
C GLY A 39 -12.81 3.41 3.40
N ALA A 40 -11.89 2.78 2.68
CA ALA A 40 -11.02 1.73 3.24
C ALA A 40 -9.60 2.26 3.42
N SER A 41 -8.62 1.37 3.53
CA SER A 41 -7.21 1.70 3.63
C SER A 41 -6.37 0.51 3.17
N LYS A 42 -5.04 0.69 3.13
CA LYS A 42 -4.13 -0.42 2.78
C LYS A 42 -4.30 -1.62 3.69
N LYS A 43 -4.78 -1.42 4.92
CA LYS A 43 -4.99 -2.49 5.88
C LYS A 43 -6.12 -3.44 5.47
N HIS A 44 -6.98 -3.01 4.55
CA HIS A 44 -8.01 -3.87 3.99
C HIS A 44 -7.40 -5.12 3.35
N TRP A 45 -6.21 -5.00 2.82
CA TRP A 45 -5.54 -6.06 2.06
C TRP A 45 -4.58 -6.90 2.91
N ARG A 46 -4.53 -6.73 4.23
CA ARG A 46 -3.49 -7.34 5.06
C ARG A 46 -3.37 -8.86 4.88
N HIS A 47 -4.48 -9.56 4.76
CA HIS A 47 -4.45 -11.01 4.57
C HIS A 47 -4.07 -11.40 3.14
N ASN A 48 -4.59 -10.66 2.16
CA ASN A 48 -4.24 -10.89 0.77
C ASN A 48 -2.76 -10.61 0.53
N GLN A 49 -2.25 -9.53 1.14
CA GLN A 49 -0.85 -9.14 1.02
C GLN A 49 0.07 -10.22 1.57
N ASP A 50 -0.26 -10.77 2.74
CA ASP A 50 0.52 -11.85 3.34
C ASP A 50 0.55 -13.08 2.44
N PHE A 51 -0.58 -13.45 1.88
CA PHE A 51 -0.69 -14.62 1.00
C PHE A 51 0.10 -14.41 -0.28
N LEU A 52 -0.10 -13.28 -0.94
CA LEU A 52 0.55 -12.99 -2.23
C LEU A 52 2.06 -12.79 -2.08
N SER A 53 2.51 -12.35 -0.92
CA SER A 53 3.94 -12.13 -0.68
C SER A 53 4.76 -13.41 -0.70
N LYS A 54 4.10 -14.56 -0.68
CA LYS A 54 4.78 -15.85 -0.81
C LYS A 54 5.43 -16.02 -2.19
N VAL A 55 4.90 -15.33 -3.20
CA VAL A 55 5.34 -15.47 -4.59
C VAL A 55 5.78 -14.13 -5.18
N PHE A 56 5.16 -13.04 -4.78
CA PHE A 56 5.36 -11.73 -5.38
C PHE A 56 5.80 -10.70 -4.35
N ASN A 57 6.42 -9.62 -4.82
CA ASN A 57 6.59 -8.42 -3.99
C ASN A 57 5.24 -7.71 -3.97
N CYS A 58 4.60 -7.69 -2.81
CA CYS A 58 3.21 -7.22 -2.72
C CYS A 58 3.15 -5.90 -1.95
N TYR A 59 2.78 -4.84 -2.66
CA TYR A 59 2.63 -3.50 -2.10
C TYR A 59 1.16 -3.22 -1.84
N ALA A 60 0.90 -2.41 -0.83
CA ALA A 60 -0.43 -1.86 -0.58
C ALA A 60 -0.27 -0.38 -0.27
N ILE A 61 -1.19 0.44 -0.75
CA ILE A 61 -1.11 1.89 -0.67
C ILE A 61 -2.37 2.45 -0.03
N ASP A 62 -2.22 3.51 0.77
CA ASP A 62 -3.34 4.33 1.23
C ASP A 62 -3.52 5.47 0.24
N LEU A 63 -4.67 5.53 -0.41
CA LEU A 63 -4.98 6.63 -1.31
C LEU A 63 -5.07 7.96 -0.53
N LEU A 64 -4.83 9.07 -1.20
CA LEU A 64 -5.00 10.39 -0.58
C LEU A 64 -6.38 10.48 0.05
N GLY A 65 -6.42 10.98 1.29
CA GLY A 65 -7.67 11.12 2.04
C GLY A 65 -8.05 9.90 2.85
N PHE A 66 -7.26 8.81 2.77
CA PHE A 66 -7.59 7.57 3.46
C PHE A 66 -6.40 7.04 4.26
N GLY A 67 -6.72 6.24 5.28
CA GLY A 67 -5.72 5.59 6.10
C GLY A 67 -4.71 6.57 6.69
N GLU A 68 -3.44 6.24 6.55
CA GLU A 68 -2.34 7.03 7.10
C GLU A 68 -1.78 8.04 6.09
N SER A 69 -2.30 8.09 4.88
CA SER A 69 -1.92 9.10 3.90
C SER A 69 -2.47 10.46 4.28
N SER A 70 -1.94 11.52 3.66
CA SER A 70 -2.39 12.89 3.91
C SER A 70 -3.90 13.00 3.74
N GLN A 71 -4.51 13.84 4.58
CA GLN A 71 -5.94 14.13 4.55
C GLN A 71 -6.11 15.52 3.93
N PRO A 72 -6.25 15.60 2.59
CA PRO A 72 -6.36 16.91 1.96
C PRO A 72 -7.62 17.64 2.41
N SER A 73 -7.58 18.95 2.26
CA SER A 73 -8.75 19.76 2.54
C SER A 73 -9.87 19.46 1.54
N ALA A 74 -10.98 20.16 1.68
CA ALA A 74 -12.14 19.99 0.81
C ALA A 74 -11.86 20.28 -0.68
N LEU A 75 -10.65 20.76 -1.00
CA LEU A 75 -10.27 21.04 -2.38
C LEU A 75 -9.95 19.79 -3.19
N LEU A 76 -9.65 18.67 -2.52
CA LEU A 76 -9.37 17.43 -3.22
C LEU A 76 -10.68 16.69 -3.49
N ASN A 77 -10.85 16.28 -4.74
CA ASN A 77 -12.08 15.63 -5.19
C ASN A 77 -11.72 14.34 -5.91
N TYR A 78 -12.35 13.24 -5.50
CA TYR A 78 -12.15 11.92 -6.10
C TYR A 78 -13.22 11.54 -7.12
N GLU A 79 -14.08 12.44 -7.48
CA GLU A 79 -15.13 12.17 -8.48
C GLU A 79 -14.53 11.89 -9.86
#